data_effa2add80169a979180857c89c86651
#
_entry.id   effa2add80169a979180857c89c86651
#
_cell.length_a   1.000
_cell.length_b   1.000
_cell.length_c   1.000
_cell.angle_alpha   90.00
_cell.angle_beta   90.00
_cell.angle_gamma   90.00
#
_symmetry.space_group_name_H-M   'P 1'
#
loop_
_entity.id
_entity.type
_entity.pdbx_description
1 polymer ?
#
loop_
_entity_poly.entity_id
_entity_poly.type
_entity_poly.pdbx_seq_one_letter_code
_entity_poly.pdbx_strand_id
1 'polypeptide(L)'
;KMKKLFTLVAFALSTLSMMAEDYSCPLLVVVEGASQPKATQTVSVTQQKDGKYSLSLKNFKMGSIPVGNIEVNDVDAMTCGTTICLSTQKTIQITAGDDASVKWTGPALGNVPILLKGELNGSTFNAILSISMVDPESPMNVRVELGDVENIGQIPNSNFEAFHEEKSGFTKKEDQADHWHSFINSETT
;
A
#
# COMPACT_ATOMS: atom_id res chain seq x y z
N LYS A 1 -8.92 65.49 -0.55
CA LYS A 1 -8.17 64.52 0.31
C LYS A 1 -8.75 63.14 0.06
N MET A 2 -8.07 62.34 -0.82
CA MET A 2 -8.44 60.93 -1.06
C MET A 2 -7.75 60.06 -0.05
N LYS A 3 -8.53 59.32 0.73
CA LYS A 3 -8.02 58.29 1.63
C LYS A 3 -7.79 57.01 0.80
N LYS A 4 -6.54 56.62 0.63
CA LYS A 4 -6.15 55.35 0.00
C LYS A 4 -6.44 54.24 0.99
N LEU A 5 -7.45 53.43 0.69
CA LEU A 5 -7.76 52.19 1.42
C LEU A 5 -6.80 51.09 0.93
N PHE A 6 -5.81 50.78 1.74
CA PHE A 6 -4.93 49.63 1.51
C PHE A 6 -5.69 48.36 1.94
N THR A 7 -6.19 47.63 0.97
CA THR A 7 -6.74 46.29 1.21
C THR A 7 -5.57 45.33 1.33
N LEU A 8 -5.25 44.95 2.55
CA LEU A 8 -4.27 43.89 2.86
C LEU A 8 -4.93 42.54 2.55
N VAL A 9 -4.65 41.99 1.37
CA VAL A 9 -5.01 40.60 1.04
C VAL A 9 -4.05 39.69 1.79
N ALA A 10 -4.46 39.18 2.92
CA ALA A 10 -3.75 38.12 3.62
C ALA A 10 -3.90 36.83 2.80
N PHE A 11 -2.86 36.47 2.05
CA PHE A 11 -2.73 35.17 1.44
C PHE A 11 -2.44 34.19 2.58
N ALA A 12 -3.48 33.49 3.04
CA ALA A 12 -3.29 32.34 3.91
C ALA A 12 -2.62 31.25 3.07
N LEU A 13 -1.30 31.17 3.14
CA LEU A 13 -0.58 29.96 2.74
C LEU A 13 -1.02 28.87 3.72
N SER A 14 -1.97 28.04 3.31
CA SER A 14 -2.19 26.75 3.93
C SER A 14 -0.92 25.93 3.65
N THR A 15 -0.01 25.91 4.59
CA THR A 15 1.04 24.90 4.64
C THR A 15 0.31 23.57 4.85
N LEU A 16 0.11 22.79 3.80
CA LEU A 16 -0.20 21.37 3.94
C LEU A 16 0.99 20.77 4.69
N SER A 17 0.84 20.66 6.00
CA SER A 17 1.76 19.89 6.82
C SER A 17 1.64 18.44 6.34
N MET A 18 2.77 17.87 5.95
CA MET A 18 2.89 16.43 5.73
C MET A 18 2.66 15.81 7.11
N MET A 19 1.47 15.26 7.33
CA MET A 19 1.16 14.56 8.57
C MET A 19 1.47 13.09 8.35
N ALA A 20 2.40 12.58 9.12
CA ALA A 20 2.58 11.15 9.24
C ALA A 20 1.52 10.61 10.19
N GLU A 21 0.85 9.56 9.79
CA GLU A 21 -0.08 8.80 10.63
C GLU A 21 0.52 7.43 10.94
N ASP A 22 0.47 7.05 12.23
CA ASP A 22 0.98 5.77 12.70
C ASP A 22 -0.15 4.76 12.85
N TYR A 23 0.01 3.62 12.20
CA TYR A 23 -0.92 2.50 12.22
C TYR A 23 -0.29 1.32 12.95
N SER A 24 -0.97 0.81 13.98
CA SER A 24 -0.57 -0.42 14.67
C SER A 24 -1.22 -1.62 13.99
N CYS A 25 -0.46 -2.34 13.19
CA CYS A 25 -0.96 -3.43 12.36
C CYS A 25 -0.55 -4.80 12.93
N PRO A 26 -1.46 -5.79 12.94
CA PRO A 26 -1.06 -7.19 13.01
C PRO A 26 -0.05 -7.49 11.90
N LEU A 27 1.03 -8.17 12.25
CA LEU A 27 2.11 -8.53 11.35
C LEU A 27 2.19 -10.04 11.19
N LEU A 28 2.15 -10.51 9.97
CA LEU A 28 2.51 -11.87 9.60
C LEU A 28 3.62 -11.84 8.55
N VAL A 29 4.67 -12.59 8.81
CA VAL A 29 5.76 -12.78 7.84
C VAL A 29 5.76 -14.22 7.37
N VAL A 30 5.80 -14.43 6.07
CA VAL A 30 5.88 -15.74 5.43
C VAL A 30 7.19 -15.80 4.65
N VAL A 31 8.03 -16.77 4.95
CA VAL A 31 9.32 -16.99 4.29
C VAL A 31 9.27 -18.36 3.62
N GLU A 32 9.45 -18.40 2.31
CA GLU A 32 9.39 -19.66 1.53
C GLU A 32 8.13 -20.51 1.86
N GLY A 33 6.97 -19.84 2.05
CA GLY A 33 5.71 -20.49 2.42
C GLY A 33 5.56 -20.83 3.91
N ALA A 34 6.60 -20.67 4.73
CA ALA A 34 6.54 -20.91 6.17
C ALA A 34 6.18 -19.63 6.94
N SER A 35 5.07 -19.66 7.66
CA SER A 35 4.61 -18.52 8.48
C SER A 35 5.45 -18.38 9.74
N GLN A 36 5.88 -17.16 10.03
CA GLN A 36 6.52 -16.79 11.29
C GLN A 36 5.45 -16.49 12.37
N PRO A 37 5.82 -16.50 13.66
CA PRO A 37 4.90 -16.09 14.72
C PRO A 37 4.31 -14.69 14.48
N LYS A 38 3.01 -14.55 14.70
CA LYS A 38 2.32 -13.26 14.57
C LYS A 38 2.90 -12.25 15.58
N ALA A 39 3.04 -11.03 15.13
CA ALA A 39 3.53 -9.90 15.91
C ALA A 39 2.65 -8.66 15.66
N THR A 40 3.02 -7.53 16.21
CA THR A 40 2.44 -6.22 15.90
C THR A 40 3.54 -5.32 15.42
N GLN A 41 3.27 -4.56 14.36
CA GLN A 41 4.20 -3.59 13.78
C GLN A 41 3.52 -2.24 13.66
N THR A 42 4.20 -1.18 14.06
CA THR A 42 3.78 0.18 13.74
C THR A 42 4.30 0.54 12.35
N VAL A 43 3.41 1.06 11.52
CA VAL A 43 3.71 1.57 10.19
C VAL A 43 3.37 3.05 10.16
N SER A 44 4.34 3.89 9.88
CA SER A 44 4.11 5.32 9.65
C SER A 44 3.81 5.54 8.18
N VAL A 45 2.66 6.13 7.88
CA VAL A 45 2.20 6.43 6.52
C VAL A 45 2.13 7.95 6.37
N THR A 46 2.80 8.49 5.37
CA THR A 46 2.87 9.94 5.12
C THR A 46 2.44 10.25 3.71
N GLN A 47 1.42 11.11 3.55
CA GLN A 47 1.06 11.64 2.23
C GLN A 47 2.05 12.74 1.82
N GLN A 48 2.60 12.64 0.62
CA GLN A 48 3.51 13.61 0.03
C GLN A 48 2.75 14.72 -0.71
N LYS A 49 3.42 15.84 -1.00
CA LYS A 49 2.81 16.99 -1.68
C LYS A 49 2.37 16.72 -3.12
N ASP A 50 2.97 15.74 -3.76
CA ASP A 50 2.65 15.29 -5.11
C ASP A 50 1.51 14.25 -5.16
N GLY A 51 0.90 13.95 -4.01
CA GLY A 51 -0.18 12.98 -3.87
C GLY A 51 0.28 11.52 -3.69
N LYS A 52 1.58 11.27 -3.74
CA LYS A 52 2.16 9.96 -3.42
C LYS A 52 2.24 9.74 -1.92
N TYR A 53 2.62 8.54 -1.53
CA TYR A 53 2.78 8.16 -0.13
C TYR A 53 4.18 7.64 0.17
N SER A 54 4.58 7.76 1.43
CA SER A 54 5.75 7.10 1.99
C SER A 54 5.32 6.22 3.15
N LEU A 55 5.89 5.03 3.22
CA LEU A 55 5.69 4.09 4.32
C LEU A 55 7.01 3.81 5.03
N SER A 56 6.96 3.80 6.36
CA SER A 56 8.13 3.52 7.19
C SER A 56 7.79 2.46 8.25
N LEU A 57 8.57 1.37 8.28
CA LEU A 57 8.54 0.35 9.31
C LEU A 57 9.88 0.41 10.04
N LYS A 58 9.86 0.92 11.27
CA LYS A 58 11.08 1.02 12.09
C LYS A 58 11.31 -0.26 12.89
N ASN A 59 12.59 -0.60 13.04
CA ASN A 59 13.04 -1.72 13.86
C ASN A 59 12.36 -3.05 13.50
N PHE A 60 12.10 -3.27 12.22
CA PHE A 60 11.42 -4.45 11.72
C PHE A 60 12.20 -5.71 12.07
N LYS A 61 11.45 -6.73 12.51
CA LYS A 61 11.99 -8.06 12.80
C LYS A 61 11.21 -9.12 12.05
N MET A 62 11.91 -10.08 11.52
CA MET A 62 11.36 -11.29 10.91
C MET A 62 11.48 -12.43 11.93
N GLY A 63 10.45 -12.63 12.73
CA GLY A 63 10.51 -13.49 13.91
C GLY A 63 11.55 -12.95 14.90
N SER A 64 12.59 -13.72 15.17
CA SER A 64 13.71 -13.32 16.05
C SER A 64 14.85 -12.59 15.31
N ILE A 65 14.82 -12.52 13.98
CA ILE A 65 15.87 -11.93 13.16
C ILE A 65 15.67 -10.41 13.08
N PRO A 66 16.61 -9.60 13.59
CA PRO A 66 16.53 -8.15 13.46
C PRO A 66 16.90 -7.72 12.04
N VAL A 67 15.93 -7.19 11.30
CA VAL A 67 16.12 -6.77 9.91
C VAL A 67 16.57 -5.32 9.82
N GLY A 68 15.82 -4.38 10.39
CA GLY A 68 16.16 -2.96 10.39
C GLY A 68 15.00 -2.05 10.03
N ASN A 69 15.30 -0.86 9.49
CA ASN A 69 14.31 0.10 9.06
C ASN A 69 14.02 -0.07 7.56
N ILE A 70 12.74 -0.28 7.25
CA ILE A 70 12.23 -0.40 5.87
C ILE A 70 11.51 0.90 5.52
N GLU A 71 11.99 1.59 4.50
CA GLU A 71 11.36 2.80 3.98
C GLU A 71 10.99 2.61 2.52
N VAL A 72 9.72 2.87 2.20
CA VAL A 72 9.18 2.79 0.84
C VAL A 72 8.61 4.15 0.48
N ASN A 73 9.37 4.94 -0.25
CA ASN A 73 8.99 6.28 -0.71
C ASN A 73 8.31 6.22 -2.08
N ASP A 74 7.65 7.31 -2.49
CA ASP A 74 7.03 7.48 -3.80
C ASP A 74 6.07 6.34 -4.18
N VAL A 75 5.24 5.94 -3.22
CA VAL A 75 4.19 4.95 -3.44
C VAL A 75 3.03 5.60 -4.18
N ASP A 76 2.64 5.03 -5.30
CA ASP A 76 1.51 5.52 -6.08
C ASP A 76 0.20 5.24 -5.33
N ALA A 77 -0.71 6.21 -5.43
CA ALA A 77 -2.00 6.16 -4.75
C ALA A 77 -3.15 6.41 -5.74
N MET A 78 -4.22 5.67 -5.57
CA MET A 78 -5.45 5.79 -6.35
C MET A 78 -6.66 5.67 -5.44
N THR A 79 -7.68 6.48 -5.67
CA THR A 79 -8.96 6.38 -4.94
C THR A 79 -9.75 5.18 -5.46
N CYS A 80 -10.05 4.24 -4.56
CA CYS A 80 -10.83 3.03 -4.82
C CYS A 80 -12.12 3.08 -3.97
N GLY A 81 -13.15 3.76 -4.46
CA GLY A 81 -14.36 4.01 -3.67
C GLY A 81 -14.06 4.92 -2.46
N THR A 82 -14.21 4.40 -1.24
CA THR A 82 -13.90 5.12 0.01
C THR A 82 -12.49 4.85 0.53
N THR A 83 -11.73 4.03 -0.16
CA THR A 83 -10.39 3.57 0.22
C THR A 83 -9.35 4.19 -0.68
N ILE A 84 -8.15 4.41 -0.19
CA ILE A 84 -6.98 4.77 -1.00
C ILE A 84 -6.19 3.50 -1.23
N CYS A 85 -6.11 3.07 -2.49
CA CYS A 85 -5.29 1.94 -2.92
C CYS A 85 -3.87 2.42 -3.16
N LEU A 86 -2.90 1.74 -2.57
CA LEU A 86 -1.48 2.03 -2.63
C LEU A 86 -0.75 0.93 -3.40
N SER A 87 0.15 1.30 -4.30
CA SER A 87 0.97 0.33 -5.00
C SER A 87 2.32 0.90 -5.42
N THR A 88 3.35 0.07 -5.37
CA THR A 88 4.64 0.37 -5.99
C THR A 88 5.45 -0.89 -6.22
N GLN A 89 6.25 -0.89 -7.26
CA GLN A 89 7.27 -1.91 -7.51
C GLN A 89 8.60 -1.21 -7.70
N LYS A 90 9.54 -1.47 -6.82
CA LYS A 90 10.87 -0.83 -6.85
C LYS A 90 11.91 -1.62 -6.08
N THR A 91 13.12 -1.14 -6.13
CA THR A 91 14.23 -1.63 -5.31
C THR A 91 14.47 -0.65 -4.17
N ILE A 92 14.61 -1.16 -2.96
CA ILE A 92 14.90 -0.38 -1.75
C ILE A 92 16.21 -0.85 -1.11
N GLN A 93 16.70 -0.07 -0.17
CA GLN A 93 17.78 -0.48 0.75
C GLN A 93 17.22 -0.44 2.17
N ILE A 94 17.48 -1.50 2.92
CA ILE A 94 17.09 -1.59 4.32
C ILE A 94 18.23 -1.04 5.16
N THR A 95 17.94 -0.08 6.02
CA THR A 95 18.93 0.53 6.90
C THR A 95 18.96 -0.15 8.27
N ALA A 96 20.00 0.06 9.04
CA ALA A 96 20.05 -0.42 10.43
C ALA A 96 18.90 0.18 11.24
N GLY A 97 18.39 -0.56 12.21
CA GLY A 97 17.44 -0.03 13.17
C GLY A 97 18.07 0.93 14.18
N ASP A 98 17.23 1.47 15.04
CA ASP A 98 17.61 2.56 15.95
C ASP A 98 18.55 2.13 17.10
N ASP A 99 18.56 0.85 17.45
CA ASP A 99 19.43 0.31 18.50
C ASP A 99 20.78 -0.12 17.90
N ALA A 100 21.83 0.68 18.17
CA ALA A 100 23.17 0.41 17.70
C ALA A 100 23.84 -0.84 18.33
N SER A 101 23.30 -1.37 19.43
CA SER A 101 23.80 -2.60 20.05
C SER A 101 23.31 -3.86 19.35
N VAL A 102 22.27 -3.75 18.51
CA VAL A 102 21.69 -4.85 17.76
C VAL A 102 22.41 -5.00 16.41
N LYS A 103 22.79 -6.23 16.08
CA LYS A 103 23.34 -6.52 14.75
C LYS A 103 22.18 -6.68 13.75
N TRP A 104 21.88 -5.60 13.04
CA TRP A 104 20.85 -5.57 12.02
C TRP A 104 21.33 -6.27 10.73
N THR A 105 20.50 -7.15 10.17
CA THR A 105 20.84 -7.93 8.99
C THR A 105 20.48 -7.25 7.67
N GLY A 106 19.48 -6.36 7.68
CA GLY A 106 18.98 -5.70 6.49
C GLY A 106 20.01 -4.94 5.66
N PRO A 107 20.95 -4.18 6.26
CA PRO A 107 21.99 -3.49 5.48
C PRO A 107 22.87 -4.40 4.65
N ALA A 108 23.04 -5.67 5.06
CA ALA A 108 23.82 -6.65 4.32
C ALA A 108 23.07 -7.22 3.10
N LEU A 109 21.76 -7.02 3.01
CA LEU A 109 20.96 -7.52 1.88
C LEU A 109 21.16 -6.68 0.59
N GLY A 110 21.73 -5.48 0.71
CA GLY A 110 21.97 -4.59 -0.43
C GLY A 110 20.67 -4.10 -1.06
N ASN A 111 20.55 -4.29 -2.37
CA ASN A 111 19.39 -3.89 -3.14
C ASN A 111 18.27 -4.93 -3.04
N VAL A 112 17.14 -4.56 -2.44
CA VAL A 112 16.02 -5.46 -2.19
C VAL A 112 14.86 -5.07 -3.12
N PRO A 113 14.51 -5.90 -4.12
CA PRO A 113 13.36 -5.67 -4.96
C PRO A 113 12.08 -5.95 -4.18
N ILE A 114 11.13 -5.05 -4.25
CA ILE A 114 9.85 -5.14 -3.57
C ILE A 114 8.67 -4.88 -4.51
N LEU A 115 7.56 -5.53 -4.20
CA LEU A 115 6.23 -5.20 -4.67
C LEU A 115 5.35 -4.91 -3.46
N LEU A 116 4.85 -3.69 -3.35
CA LEU A 116 3.90 -3.27 -2.32
C LEU A 116 2.52 -3.14 -2.93
N LYS A 117 1.53 -3.68 -2.25
CA LYS A 117 0.09 -3.38 -2.44
C LYS A 117 -0.50 -3.09 -1.08
N GLY A 118 -1.29 -2.04 -0.97
CA GLY A 118 -1.90 -1.65 0.30
C GLY A 118 -3.18 -0.87 0.13
N GLU A 119 -3.88 -0.74 1.22
CA GLU A 119 -5.15 -0.01 1.33
C GLU A 119 -5.16 0.82 2.60
N LEU A 120 -5.58 2.06 2.44
CA LEU A 120 -5.77 3.01 3.53
C LEU A 120 -7.24 3.40 3.58
N ASN A 121 -7.91 3.08 4.68
CA ASN A 121 -9.32 3.40 4.89
C ASN A 121 -9.51 4.03 6.28
N GLY A 122 -9.57 5.36 6.32
CA GLY A 122 -9.66 6.10 7.57
C GLY A 122 -8.51 5.73 8.53
N SER A 123 -8.85 5.09 9.65
CA SER A 123 -7.88 4.70 10.69
C SER A 123 -7.26 3.31 10.48
N THR A 124 -7.54 2.64 9.38
CA THR A 124 -7.01 1.31 9.10
C THR A 124 -6.03 1.34 7.94
N PHE A 125 -4.92 0.64 8.10
CA PHE A 125 -3.92 0.42 7.06
C PHE A 125 -3.67 -1.08 6.94
N ASN A 126 -3.81 -1.59 5.71
CA ASN A 126 -3.55 -2.98 5.37
C ASN A 126 -2.58 -3.02 4.19
N ALA A 127 -1.60 -3.90 4.22
CA ALA A 127 -0.65 -3.99 3.12
C ALA A 127 0.00 -5.38 2.99
N ILE A 128 0.38 -5.69 1.77
CA ILE A 128 1.26 -6.82 1.44
C ILE A 128 2.53 -6.25 0.83
N LEU A 129 3.66 -6.60 1.42
CA LEU A 129 4.98 -6.33 0.86
C LEU A 129 5.60 -7.67 0.46
N SER A 130 5.74 -7.89 -0.84
CA SER A 130 6.39 -9.06 -1.41
C SER A 130 7.83 -8.71 -1.77
N ILE A 131 8.76 -9.53 -1.32
CA ILE A 131 10.19 -9.43 -1.57
C ILE A 131 10.62 -10.71 -2.28
N SER A 132 11.22 -10.57 -3.45
CA SER A 132 11.77 -11.71 -4.18
C SER A 132 13.25 -11.45 -4.45
N MET A 133 14.09 -12.09 -3.67
CA MET A 133 15.54 -12.02 -3.85
C MET A 133 15.97 -13.16 -4.79
N VAL A 134 16.40 -12.78 -5.98
CA VAL A 134 16.91 -13.73 -6.99
C VAL A 134 18.41 -13.84 -6.80
N ASP A 135 18.82 -14.60 -5.79
CA ASP A 135 20.17 -15.09 -5.69
C ASP A 135 20.22 -16.46 -6.41
N PRO A 136 21.09 -16.66 -7.41
CA PRO A 136 21.19 -17.95 -8.10
C PRO A 136 21.49 -19.13 -7.16
N GLU A 137 22.17 -18.88 -6.04
CA GLU A 137 22.55 -19.90 -5.07
C GLU A 137 21.52 -20.07 -3.93
N SER A 138 20.71 -19.04 -3.65
CA SER A 138 19.74 -19.07 -2.55
C SER A 138 18.59 -18.08 -2.82
N PRO A 139 17.70 -18.40 -3.76
CA PRO A 139 16.53 -17.56 -3.98
C PRO A 139 15.68 -17.53 -2.69
N MET A 140 15.18 -16.35 -2.33
CA MET A 140 14.34 -16.19 -1.13
C MET A 140 13.13 -15.33 -1.45
N ASN A 141 11.94 -15.87 -1.15
CA ASN A 141 10.68 -15.16 -1.24
C ASN A 141 10.16 -14.87 0.18
N VAL A 142 9.96 -13.60 0.46
CA VAL A 142 9.38 -13.15 1.72
C VAL A 142 8.12 -12.37 1.43
N ARG A 143 7.04 -12.70 2.13
CA ARG A 143 5.78 -11.96 2.12
C ARG A 143 5.55 -11.41 3.51
N VAL A 144 5.44 -10.09 3.61
CA VAL A 144 5.08 -9.37 4.83
C VAL A 144 3.65 -8.90 4.69
N GLU A 145 2.80 -9.32 5.60
CA GLU A 145 1.39 -8.94 5.68
C GLU A 145 1.19 -8.04 6.89
N LEU A 146 0.57 -6.90 6.67
CA LEU A 146 0.26 -5.88 7.66
C LEU A 146 -1.25 -5.66 7.68
N GLY A 147 -1.87 -5.89 8.82
CA GLY A 147 -3.31 -5.77 8.99
C GLY A 147 -4.10 -6.94 8.41
N ASP A 148 -5.33 -6.67 7.96
CA ASP A 148 -6.21 -7.62 7.29
C ASP A 148 -6.00 -7.53 5.77
N VAL A 149 -5.42 -8.56 5.20
CA VAL A 149 -4.97 -8.57 3.80
C VAL A 149 -5.80 -9.48 2.90
N GLU A 150 -6.88 -10.08 3.40
CA GLU A 150 -7.68 -11.05 2.64
C GLU A 150 -8.19 -10.48 1.31
N ASN A 151 -8.50 -9.19 1.28
CA ASN A 151 -9.09 -8.52 0.12
C ASN A 151 -8.09 -7.64 -0.67
N ILE A 152 -6.83 -7.52 -0.24
CA ILE A 152 -5.87 -6.65 -0.92
C ILE A 152 -5.52 -7.19 -2.30
N GLY A 153 -5.77 -6.35 -3.30
CA GLY A 153 -5.49 -6.65 -4.70
C GLY A 153 -6.41 -7.70 -5.31
N GLN A 154 -7.51 -8.02 -4.65
CA GLN A 154 -8.58 -8.80 -5.26
C GLN A 154 -9.38 -7.91 -6.23
N ILE A 155 -9.90 -8.54 -7.26
CA ILE A 155 -10.86 -7.87 -8.14
C ILE A 155 -12.15 -7.67 -7.32
N PRO A 156 -12.70 -6.45 -7.26
CA PRO A 156 -13.97 -6.22 -6.58
C PRO A 156 -15.02 -7.22 -7.07
N ASN A 157 -15.78 -7.79 -6.12
CA ASN A 157 -16.80 -8.80 -6.41
C ASN A 157 -16.29 -10.04 -7.17
N SER A 158 -15.07 -10.49 -6.86
CA SER A 158 -14.46 -11.66 -7.52
C SER A 158 -15.24 -12.97 -7.27
N ASN A 159 -16.04 -13.04 -6.21
CA ASN A 159 -16.94 -14.15 -5.88
C ASN A 159 -18.30 -14.04 -6.55
N PHE A 160 -18.57 -12.96 -7.27
CA PHE A 160 -19.83 -12.72 -7.98
C PHE A 160 -21.08 -12.74 -7.09
N GLU A 161 -20.97 -12.33 -5.82
CA GLU A 161 -22.12 -12.29 -4.90
C GLU A 161 -23.02 -11.07 -5.08
N ALA A 162 -22.47 -9.95 -5.58
CA ALA A 162 -23.22 -8.75 -5.87
C ALA A 162 -23.51 -8.67 -7.38
N PHE A 163 -24.77 -8.46 -7.73
CA PHE A 163 -25.24 -8.33 -9.11
C PHE A 163 -26.06 -7.07 -9.30
N HIS A 164 -26.01 -6.51 -10.50
CA HIS A 164 -26.91 -5.47 -10.95
C HIS A 164 -27.53 -5.85 -12.29
N GLU A 165 -28.74 -5.35 -12.54
CA GLU A 165 -29.39 -5.52 -13.84
C GLU A 165 -28.79 -4.52 -14.84
N GLU A 166 -28.10 -4.99 -15.87
CA GLU A 166 -27.78 -4.17 -17.04
C GLU A 166 -28.89 -4.24 -18.08
N LYS A 167 -29.32 -3.06 -18.54
CA LYS A 167 -30.16 -2.98 -19.73
C LYS A 167 -29.26 -3.06 -20.95
N SER A 168 -29.10 -4.26 -21.52
CA SER A 168 -28.50 -4.35 -22.84
C SER A 168 -29.42 -3.67 -23.87
N GLY A 169 -28.88 -2.99 -24.87
CA GLY A 169 -29.64 -2.32 -25.93
C GLY A 169 -30.52 -3.27 -26.77
N PHE A 170 -30.46 -4.55 -26.50
CA PHE A 170 -31.34 -5.62 -27.00
C PHE A 170 -32.14 -6.14 -25.81
N THR A 171 -33.42 -5.97 -25.83
CA THR A 171 -34.54 -6.39 -25.01
C THR A 171 -34.39 -7.52 -23.96
N LYS A 172 -33.21 -8.02 -23.67
CA LYS A 172 -32.92 -8.96 -22.58
C LYS A 172 -32.20 -8.26 -21.47
N LYS A 173 -32.74 -8.34 -20.26
CA LYS A 173 -32.05 -8.02 -19.04
C LYS A 173 -31.11 -9.18 -18.72
N GLU A 174 -29.86 -8.88 -18.57
CA GLU A 174 -28.84 -9.86 -18.11
C GLU A 174 -28.38 -9.43 -16.72
N ASP A 175 -28.36 -10.36 -15.79
CA ASP A 175 -27.76 -10.14 -14.48
C ASP A 175 -26.24 -10.13 -14.65
N GLN A 176 -25.63 -9.03 -14.25
CA GLN A 176 -24.19 -8.87 -14.33
C GLN A 176 -23.61 -8.62 -12.93
N ALA A 177 -22.53 -9.29 -12.60
CA ALA A 177 -21.83 -9.08 -11.35
C ALA A 177 -21.29 -7.65 -11.30
N ASP A 178 -21.45 -6.98 -10.15
CA ASP A 178 -20.96 -5.63 -9.94
C ASP A 178 -19.47 -5.52 -10.26
N HIS A 179 -19.06 -4.42 -10.89
CA HIS A 179 -17.70 -4.15 -11.38
C HIS A 179 -17.23 -5.00 -12.56
N TRP A 180 -18.10 -5.82 -13.14
CA TRP A 180 -17.81 -6.59 -14.35
C TRP A 180 -18.68 -6.09 -15.50
N HIS A 181 -18.11 -6.05 -16.69
CA HIS A 181 -18.82 -5.68 -17.91
C HIS A 181 -18.72 -6.81 -18.92
N SER A 182 -19.86 -7.22 -19.48
CA SER A 182 -19.87 -8.17 -20.57
C SER A 182 -19.33 -7.49 -21.82
N PHE A 183 -18.35 -8.11 -22.46
CA PHE A 183 -17.91 -7.72 -23.80
C PHE A 183 -18.90 -8.32 -24.79
N ILE A 184 -19.88 -7.52 -25.22
CA ILE A 184 -20.68 -7.88 -26.38
C ILE A 184 -19.80 -7.62 -27.58
N ASN A 185 -19.32 -8.69 -28.22
CA ASN A 185 -18.59 -8.59 -29.46
C ASN A 185 -19.58 -8.12 -30.53
N SER A 186 -19.45 -6.87 -30.99
CA SER A 186 -20.29 -6.30 -32.04
C SER A 186 -20.01 -6.86 -33.44
N GLU A 187 -19.27 -7.94 -33.56
CA GLU A 187 -18.82 -8.54 -34.82
C GLU A 187 -19.61 -9.78 -35.27
N THR A 188 -20.79 -10.02 -34.72
CA THR A 188 -21.68 -11.07 -35.26
C THR A 188 -22.98 -10.45 -35.75
N THR A 189 -22.94 -9.85 -36.92
CA THR A 189 -24.08 -9.71 -37.84
C THR A 189 -23.75 -10.40 -39.14
#